data_b4d5fcba6946c1f08b587b87a6751a69
#
_entry.id   b4d5fcba6946c1f08b587b87a6751a69
#
_cell.length_a   1.000
_cell.length_b   1.000
_cell.length_c   1.000
_cell.angle_alpha   90.00
_cell.angle_beta   90.00
_cell.angle_gamma   90.00
#
_symmetry.space_group_name_H-M   'P 1'
#
loop_
_entity.id
_entity.type
_entity.pdbx_description
1 polymer ?
#
loop_
_entity_poly.entity_id
_entity_poly.type
_entity_poly.pdbx_seq_one_letter_code
_entity_poly.pdbx_strand_id
1 'polypeptide(L)' 'MGNVNEGKYKVIENYNSVEGALYVNEIVQVYDNNTKPGHLRAKDSMGRVWFIPKNYLKKI' A
#
# COMPACT_ATOMS: atom_id res chain seq x y z
N MET A 1 -15.30 4.35 -14.45
CA MET A 1 -14.88 5.18 -13.32
C MET A 1 -13.64 4.63 -12.70
N GLY A 2 -12.68 5.48 -12.52
CA GLY A 2 -11.48 5.07 -11.83
C GLY A 2 -11.72 4.83 -10.36
N ASN A 3 -10.82 4.13 -9.75
CA ASN A 3 -10.87 3.85 -8.35
C ASN A 3 -10.19 5.00 -7.59
N VAL A 4 -10.93 5.65 -6.69
CA VAL A 4 -10.41 6.82 -6.00
C VAL A 4 -9.21 6.49 -5.11
N ASN A 5 -9.02 5.22 -4.78
CA ASN A 5 -7.90 4.82 -3.93
C ASN A 5 -6.68 4.39 -4.70
N GLU A 6 -6.73 4.40 -6.03
CA GLU A 6 -5.56 4.07 -6.83
C GLU A 6 -4.61 5.24 -6.91
N GLY A 7 -3.33 4.96 -7.07
CA GLY A 7 -2.32 5.97 -7.22
C GLY A 7 -1.12 5.72 -6.35
N LYS A 8 -0.30 6.76 -6.17
CA LYS A 8 0.89 6.65 -5.35
C LYS A 8 0.58 7.00 -3.91
N TYR A 9 1.13 6.21 -3.02
CA TYR A 9 0.95 6.42 -1.58
C TYR A 9 2.31 6.35 -0.91
N LYS A 10 2.41 7.05 0.21
CA LYS A 10 3.60 6.99 1.05
C LYS A 10 3.28 6.18 2.29
N VAL A 11 4.22 5.30 2.66
CA VAL A 11 4.11 4.54 3.90
C VAL A 11 4.39 5.48 5.06
N ILE A 12 3.45 5.57 6.00
CA ILE A 12 3.58 6.49 7.14
C ILE A 12 3.86 5.76 8.44
N GLU A 13 3.80 4.43 8.43
CA GLU A 13 4.18 3.62 9.58
C GLU A 13 4.82 2.33 9.08
N ASN A 14 5.79 1.85 9.81
CA ASN A 14 6.43 0.59 9.43
C ASN A 14 5.41 -0.54 9.48
N TYR A 15 5.42 -1.35 8.43
CA TYR A 15 4.52 -2.49 8.32
C TYR A 15 5.34 -3.77 8.20
N ASN A 16 5.14 -4.69 9.12
CA ASN A 16 5.85 -5.96 9.14
C ASN A 16 4.90 -7.09 8.84
N SER A 17 5.37 -8.04 8.03
CA SER A 17 4.61 -9.24 7.73
C SER A 17 5.57 -10.39 7.56
N VAL A 18 5.02 -11.59 7.38
CA VAL A 18 5.86 -12.79 7.16
C VAL A 18 6.67 -12.69 5.88
N GLU A 19 6.25 -11.83 4.95
CA GLU A 19 6.92 -11.69 3.66
C GLU A 19 7.98 -10.60 3.65
N GLY A 20 8.09 -9.85 4.74
CA GLY A 20 9.04 -8.76 4.80
C GLY A 20 8.44 -7.54 5.48
N ALA A 21 9.01 -6.39 5.18
CA ALA A 21 8.58 -5.16 5.82
C ALA A 21 8.58 -4.00 4.84
N LEU A 22 7.66 -3.06 5.07
CA LEU A 22 7.66 -1.76 4.41
C LEU A 22 8.00 -0.73 5.48
N TYR A 23 8.81 0.24 5.12
CA TYR A 23 9.29 1.24 6.07
C TYR A 23 8.70 2.59 5.77
N VAL A 24 8.63 3.42 6.80
CA VAL A 24 8.18 4.80 6.69
C VAL A 24 8.93 5.50 5.57
N ASN A 25 8.20 6.30 4.79
CA ASN A 25 8.69 7.08 3.66
C ASN A 25 8.87 6.30 2.36
N GLU A 26 8.62 5.00 2.35
CA GLU A 26 8.62 4.28 1.08
C GLU A 26 7.39 4.67 0.27
N ILE A 27 7.54 4.65 -1.04
CA ILE A 27 6.45 4.97 -1.96
C ILE A 27 5.97 3.68 -2.59
N VAL A 28 4.66 3.46 -2.57
CA VAL A 28 4.06 2.29 -3.17
C VAL A 28 2.98 2.73 -4.15
N GLN A 29 2.71 1.87 -5.13
CA GLN A 29 1.65 2.11 -6.11
C GLN A 29 0.45 1.26 -5.74
N VAL A 30 -0.64 1.91 -5.38
CA VAL A 30 -1.90 1.22 -5.13
C VAL A 30 -2.63 1.06 -6.45
N TYR A 31 -2.96 -0.16 -6.82
CA TYR A 31 -3.57 -0.42 -8.12
C TYR A 31 -4.87 -1.19 -8.01
N ASP A 32 -5.24 -1.62 -6.83
CA ASP A 32 -6.47 -2.38 -6.65
C ASP A 32 -6.88 -2.28 -5.20
N ASN A 33 -8.04 -1.71 -4.95
CA ASN A 33 -8.55 -1.60 -3.59
C ASN A 33 -9.69 -2.59 -3.35
N ASN A 34 -9.89 -3.53 -4.25
CA ASN A 34 -10.98 -4.48 -4.14
C ASN A 34 -10.51 -5.73 -3.40
N THR A 35 -9.88 -5.50 -2.25
CA THR A 35 -9.43 -6.57 -1.39
C THR A 35 -10.31 -6.57 -0.14
N LYS A 36 -9.82 -7.12 0.95
CA LYS A 36 -10.63 -7.10 2.17
C LYS A 36 -10.79 -5.67 2.68
N PRO A 37 -11.88 -5.38 3.39
CA PRO A 37 -12.12 -4.04 3.90
C PRO A 37 -10.97 -3.52 4.75
N GLY A 38 -10.67 -2.23 4.57
CA GLY A 38 -9.62 -1.59 5.35
C GLY A 38 -8.21 -1.82 4.86
N HIS A 39 -8.04 -2.58 3.77
CA HIS A 39 -6.73 -2.89 3.21
C HIS A 39 -6.66 -2.44 1.76
N LEU A 40 -5.43 -2.22 1.30
CA LEU A 40 -5.17 -1.87 -0.09
C LEU A 40 -4.15 -2.83 -0.65
N ARG A 41 -4.25 -3.08 -1.95
CA ARG A 41 -3.24 -3.85 -2.66
C ARG A 41 -2.27 -2.88 -3.28
N ALA A 42 -1.00 -3.02 -2.95
CA ALA A 42 0.01 -2.09 -3.43
C ALA A 42 1.23 -2.85 -3.91
N LYS A 43 2.01 -2.17 -4.76
CA LYS A 43 3.25 -2.72 -5.26
C LYS A 43 4.37 -1.77 -4.87
N ASP A 44 5.46 -2.31 -4.33
CA ASP A 44 6.59 -1.49 -3.95
C ASP A 44 7.51 -1.28 -5.16
N SER A 45 8.63 -0.58 -4.92
CA SER A 45 9.57 -0.26 -6.00
C SER A 45 10.25 -1.49 -6.58
N MET A 46 10.22 -2.60 -5.87
CA MET A 46 10.82 -3.85 -6.34
C MET A 46 9.82 -4.77 -7.00
N GLY A 47 8.57 -4.32 -7.12
CA GLY A 47 7.54 -5.11 -7.77
C GLY A 47 6.83 -6.11 -6.87
N ARG A 48 7.09 -6.08 -5.58
CA ARG A 48 6.40 -6.96 -4.64
C ARG A 48 5.00 -6.45 -4.38
N VAL A 49 4.07 -7.39 -4.25
CA VAL A 49 2.68 -7.06 -3.95
C VAL A 49 2.46 -7.16 -2.45
N TRP A 50 1.78 -6.16 -1.91
CA TRP A 50 1.47 -6.08 -0.48
C TRP A 50 -0.01 -5.88 -0.28
N PHE A 51 -0.55 -6.46 0.78
CA PHE A 51 -1.89 -6.15 1.28
C PHE A 51 -1.69 -5.43 2.60
N ILE A 52 -1.90 -4.13 2.60
CA ILE A 52 -1.51 -3.29 3.72
C ILE A 52 -2.71 -2.50 4.21
N PRO A 53 -2.89 -2.37 5.55
CA PRO A 53 -4.00 -1.58 6.07
C PRO A 53 -3.91 -0.13 5.59
N LYS A 54 -5.06 0.45 5.29
CA LYS A 54 -5.12 1.82 4.77
C LYS A 54 -4.43 2.84 5.66
N ASN A 55 -4.54 2.66 6.98
CA ASN A 55 -4.02 3.65 7.91
C ASN A 55 -2.50 3.65 8.00
N TYR A 56 -1.83 2.72 7.31
CA TYR A 56 -0.38 2.74 7.19
C TYR A 56 0.08 3.56 6.00
N LEU A 57 -0.85 4.05 5.17
CA LEU A 57 -0.54 4.73 3.93
C LEU A 57 -1.20 6.10 3.89
N LYS A 58 -0.55 7.01 3.18
CA LYS A 58 -1.11 8.33 2.93
C LYS A 58 -0.99 8.63 1.44
N LYS A 59 -2.09 9.00 0.82
CA LYS A 59 -2.07 9.32 -0.59
C LYS A 59 -1.25 10.58 -0.84
N ILE A 60 -0.42 10.49 -1.86
CA ILE A 60 0.43 11.62 -2.24
C ILE A 60 -0.28 12.46 -3.30
#